data_c585522681012191e0ab2ba5a55ea179
#
_entry.id   c585522681012191e0ab2ba5a55ea179
#
_cell.length_a   1.000
_cell.length_b   1.000
_cell.length_c   1.000
_cell.angle_alpha   90.00
_cell.angle_beta   90.00
_cell.angle_gamma   90.00
#
_symmetry.space_group_name_H-M   'P 1'
#
loop_
_entity.id
_entity.type
_entity.pdbx_description
1 polymer ?
#
loop_
_entity_poly.entity_id
_entity_poly.type
_entity_poly.pdbx_seq_one_letter_code
_entity_poly.pdbx_strand_id
1 'polypeptide(L)'
;MDPDNPVVQLCAQGMRAEAEGREDDARELFLRAWEAAGDDFEACVAAHYLARHQPTPEETLRWNQECLTRADRVGDERVRGFYASLHGNMGRAQLALGRPGQARAHFHSAAERLDDVPPGPYRDWVRLCVARGLRATDDAPAADDPVRDLLARLCARADLEALSLLLPAYMGSLGTPEDEERLTTALRMLHAEKRLPAPEQSALSEAITLRAA
;
A
#
# COMPACT_ATOMS: atom_id res chain seq x y z
N MET A 1 3.33 18.11 16.06
CA MET A 1 4.50 17.71 16.87
C MET A 1 5.44 18.90 16.91
N ASP A 2 6.03 19.20 18.08
CA ASP A 2 6.95 20.31 18.27
C ASP A 2 8.21 20.08 17.42
N PRO A 3 8.60 21.00 16.52
CA PRO A 3 9.81 20.86 15.70
C PRO A 3 11.11 20.84 16.51
N ASP A 4 11.08 21.35 17.74
CA ASP A 4 12.23 21.35 18.65
C ASP A 4 12.34 20.05 19.47
N ASN A 5 11.36 19.14 19.34
CA ASN A 5 11.40 17.86 20.02
C ASN A 5 12.54 16.99 19.48
N PRO A 6 13.42 16.43 20.34
CA PRO A 6 14.56 15.62 19.92
C PRO A 6 14.20 14.41 19.05
N VAL A 7 13.07 13.74 19.34
CA VAL A 7 12.59 12.58 18.56
C VAL A 7 12.22 13.01 17.15
N VAL A 8 11.52 14.15 17.01
CA VAL A 8 11.16 14.71 15.70
C VAL A 8 12.41 15.05 14.89
N GLN A 9 13.40 15.68 15.52
CA GLN A 9 14.65 16.05 14.87
C GLN A 9 15.44 14.83 14.43
N LEU A 10 15.54 13.78 15.26
CA LEU A 10 16.22 12.53 14.91
C LEU A 10 15.49 11.79 13.78
N CYS A 11 14.16 11.72 13.82
CA CYS A 11 13.38 11.14 12.72
C CYS A 11 13.56 11.91 11.40
N ALA A 12 13.58 13.25 11.45
CA ALA A 12 13.81 14.08 10.27
C ALA A 12 15.22 13.90 9.69
N GLN A 13 16.24 13.73 10.55
CA GLN A 13 17.60 13.40 10.12
C GLN A 13 17.68 12.00 9.51
N GLY A 14 17.01 11.01 10.12
CA GLY A 14 16.90 9.64 9.60
C GLY A 14 16.28 9.60 8.22
N MET A 15 15.13 10.29 8.01
CA MET A 15 14.48 10.39 6.70
C MET A 15 15.38 11.04 5.64
N ARG A 16 16.21 12.00 6.05
CA ARG A 16 17.18 12.64 5.15
C ARG A 16 18.31 11.68 4.76
N ALA A 17 18.84 10.93 5.73
CA ALA A 17 19.84 9.89 5.48
C ALA A 17 19.27 8.78 4.56
N GLU A 18 18.03 8.36 4.78
CA GLU A 18 17.31 7.42 3.91
C GLU A 18 17.21 7.94 2.46
N ALA A 19 16.81 9.21 2.27
CA ALA A 19 16.72 9.83 0.95
C ALA A 19 18.07 9.95 0.23
N GLU A 20 19.17 10.01 0.99
CA GLU A 20 20.55 10.03 0.48
C GLU A 20 21.14 8.62 0.28
N GLY A 21 20.38 7.56 0.54
CA GLY A 21 20.81 6.16 0.42
C GLY A 21 21.74 5.68 1.53
N ARG A 22 21.82 6.42 2.66
CA ARG A 22 22.63 6.07 3.83
C ARG A 22 21.79 5.27 4.84
N GLU A 23 21.49 4.02 4.47
CA GLU A 23 20.55 3.15 5.20
C GLU A 23 20.99 2.85 6.64
N ASP A 24 22.28 2.61 6.88
CA ASP A 24 22.81 2.32 8.22
C ASP A 24 22.73 3.56 9.13
N ASP A 25 23.04 4.75 8.59
CA ASP A 25 22.89 6.00 9.33
C ASP A 25 21.43 6.29 9.65
N ALA A 26 20.52 6.04 8.70
CA ALA A 26 19.08 6.20 8.91
C ALA A 26 18.60 5.29 10.05
N ARG A 27 18.99 4.01 10.02
CA ARG A 27 18.66 3.03 11.06
C ARG A 27 19.17 3.47 12.45
N GLU A 28 20.43 3.93 12.54
CA GLU A 28 20.99 4.42 13.80
C GLU A 28 20.23 5.63 14.35
N LEU A 29 19.89 6.60 13.47
CA LEU A 29 19.11 7.78 13.85
C LEU A 29 17.71 7.43 14.33
N PHE A 30 17.02 6.49 13.70
CA PHE A 30 15.70 6.02 14.16
C PHE A 30 15.79 5.23 15.47
N LEU A 31 16.87 4.46 15.69
CA LEU A 31 17.10 3.79 16.98
C LEU A 31 17.30 4.82 18.10
N ARG A 32 18.11 5.84 17.87
CA ARG A 32 18.28 6.95 18.83
C ARG A 32 16.99 7.71 19.08
N ALA A 33 16.14 7.89 18.07
CA ALA A 33 14.83 8.47 18.23
C ALA A 33 13.94 7.61 19.15
N TRP A 34 13.99 6.29 18.98
CA TRP A 34 13.30 5.34 19.87
C TRP A 34 13.80 5.43 21.32
N GLU A 35 15.11 5.47 21.53
CA GLU A 35 15.73 5.58 22.86
C GLU A 35 15.43 6.91 23.56
N ALA A 36 15.23 7.98 22.78
CA ALA A 36 14.90 9.31 23.28
C ALA A 36 13.41 9.53 23.51
N ALA A 37 12.55 8.60 23.09
CA ALA A 37 11.09 8.75 23.18
C ALA A 37 10.62 8.83 24.63
N GLY A 38 9.92 9.91 24.97
CA GLY A 38 9.40 10.19 26.30
C GLY A 38 7.95 9.72 26.52
N ASP A 39 7.22 9.41 25.43
CA ASP A 39 5.83 8.92 25.50
C ASP A 39 5.54 7.89 24.42
N ASP A 40 4.34 7.25 24.48
CA ASP A 40 3.93 6.21 23.54
C ASP A 40 3.73 6.76 22.11
N PHE A 41 3.42 8.04 21.93
CA PHE A 41 3.29 8.63 20.59
C PHE A 41 4.64 8.82 19.92
N GLU A 42 5.62 9.35 20.64
CA GLU A 42 7.00 9.47 20.16
C GLU A 42 7.62 8.11 19.85
N ALA A 43 7.41 7.13 20.74
CA ALA A 43 7.84 5.76 20.55
C ALA A 43 7.17 5.11 19.32
N CYS A 44 5.88 5.34 19.08
CA CYS A 44 5.17 4.88 17.89
C CYS A 44 5.80 5.44 16.62
N VAL A 45 6.06 6.76 16.57
CA VAL A 45 6.68 7.41 15.41
C VAL A 45 8.08 6.85 15.13
N ALA A 46 8.92 6.73 16.15
CA ALA A 46 10.27 6.20 15.99
C ALA A 46 10.28 4.74 15.53
N ALA A 47 9.45 3.88 16.15
CA ALA A 47 9.30 2.47 15.76
C ALA A 47 8.78 2.29 14.32
N HIS A 48 7.88 3.17 13.87
CA HIS A 48 7.37 3.15 12.49
C HIS A 48 8.49 3.32 11.45
N TYR A 49 9.39 4.26 11.69
CA TYR A 49 10.53 4.46 10.80
C TYR A 49 11.57 3.33 10.95
N LEU A 50 11.88 2.94 12.18
CA LEU A 50 12.87 1.90 12.46
C LEU A 50 12.49 0.55 11.85
N ALA A 51 11.19 0.22 11.81
CA ALA A 51 10.68 -1.02 11.22
C ALA A 51 11.05 -1.21 9.74
N ARG A 52 11.28 -0.13 8.99
CA ARG A 52 11.62 -0.19 7.56
C ARG A 52 13.08 -0.57 7.30
N HIS A 53 13.95 -0.37 8.28
CA HIS A 53 15.40 -0.55 8.18
C HIS A 53 15.89 -1.80 8.92
N GLN A 54 15.04 -2.82 9.03
CA GLN A 54 15.44 -4.06 9.68
C GLN A 54 15.99 -5.07 8.68
N PRO A 55 17.06 -5.80 9.03
CA PRO A 55 17.71 -6.74 8.10
C PRO A 55 16.90 -8.02 7.86
N THR A 56 15.97 -8.35 8.76
CA THR A 56 15.17 -9.58 8.67
C THR A 56 13.67 -9.31 8.71
N PRO A 57 12.85 -10.18 8.07
CA PRO A 57 11.40 -10.08 8.18
C PRO A 57 10.88 -10.23 9.62
N GLU A 58 11.54 -11.04 10.46
CA GLU A 58 11.19 -11.22 11.87
C GLU A 58 11.37 -9.93 12.65
N GLU A 59 12.48 -9.22 12.45
CA GLU A 59 12.73 -7.94 13.11
C GLU A 59 11.79 -6.85 12.58
N THR A 60 11.53 -6.83 11.26
CA THR A 60 10.53 -5.95 10.66
C THR A 60 9.16 -6.18 11.29
N LEU A 61 8.74 -7.44 11.45
CA LEU A 61 7.47 -7.79 12.10
C LEU A 61 7.43 -7.33 13.55
N ARG A 62 8.50 -7.60 14.31
CA ARG A 62 8.62 -7.19 15.72
C ARG A 62 8.48 -5.69 15.91
N TRP A 63 9.19 -4.89 15.09
CA TRP A 63 9.12 -3.43 15.20
C TRP A 63 7.78 -2.85 14.76
N ASN A 64 7.14 -3.42 13.74
CA ASN A 64 5.77 -3.01 13.39
C ASN A 64 4.76 -3.40 14.48
N GLN A 65 4.93 -4.55 15.15
CA GLN A 65 4.10 -4.94 16.29
C GLN A 65 4.30 -4.03 17.50
N GLU A 66 5.55 -3.61 17.80
CA GLU A 66 5.82 -2.64 18.86
C GLU A 66 5.17 -1.29 18.53
N CYS A 67 5.32 -0.82 17.27
CA CYS A 67 4.66 0.40 16.82
C CYS A 67 3.14 0.33 16.99
N LEU A 68 2.50 -0.78 16.59
CA LEU A 68 1.07 -1.01 16.77
C LEU A 68 0.67 -0.96 18.25
N THR A 69 1.44 -1.63 19.12
CA THR A 69 1.20 -1.62 20.57
C THR A 69 1.25 -0.19 21.14
N ARG A 70 2.19 0.64 20.69
CA ARG A 70 2.29 2.04 21.10
C ARG A 70 1.13 2.87 20.55
N ALA A 71 0.76 2.66 19.29
CA ALA A 71 -0.39 3.32 18.68
C ALA A 71 -1.69 3.01 19.44
N ASP A 72 -1.91 1.76 19.84
CA ASP A 72 -3.08 1.33 20.61
C ASP A 72 -3.14 2.00 21.99
N ARG A 73 -2.00 2.24 22.64
CA ARG A 73 -1.95 2.96 23.93
C ARG A 73 -2.24 4.45 23.78
N VAL A 74 -1.79 5.06 22.69
CA VAL A 74 -2.13 6.45 22.36
C VAL A 74 -3.62 6.57 22.06
N GLY A 75 -4.20 5.70 21.23
CA GLY A 75 -5.63 5.51 20.99
C GLY A 75 -6.38 6.70 20.38
N ASP A 76 -5.71 7.76 19.96
CA ASP A 76 -6.33 8.97 19.43
C ASP A 76 -6.08 9.19 17.91
N GLU A 77 -6.60 10.30 17.37
CA GLU A 77 -6.53 10.62 15.94
C GLU A 77 -5.11 10.77 15.39
N ARG A 78 -4.13 11.12 16.24
CA ARG A 78 -2.72 11.30 15.82
C ARG A 78 -2.09 10.04 15.26
N VAL A 79 -2.57 8.87 15.68
CA VAL A 79 -2.01 7.57 15.27
C VAL A 79 -2.87 6.81 14.27
N ARG A 80 -4.09 7.25 13.98
CA ARG A 80 -5.01 6.54 13.08
C ARG A 80 -4.39 6.26 11.71
N GLY A 81 -3.71 7.25 11.13
CA GLY A 81 -3.06 7.11 9.82
C GLY A 81 -1.92 6.08 9.75
N PHE A 82 -1.42 5.58 10.90
CA PHE A 82 -0.38 4.55 10.92
C PHE A 82 -0.93 3.14 10.67
N TYR A 83 -2.14 2.83 11.13
CA TYR A 83 -2.66 1.45 11.15
C TYR A 83 -2.62 0.75 9.79
N ALA A 84 -3.06 1.42 8.72
CA ALA A 84 -3.06 0.83 7.38
C ALA A 84 -1.65 0.41 6.94
N SER A 85 -0.66 1.28 7.13
CA SER A 85 0.73 0.99 6.77
C SER A 85 1.38 -0.04 7.68
N LEU A 86 1.09 -0.04 8.99
CA LEU A 86 1.59 -1.03 9.93
C LEU A 86 1.11 -2.44 9.57
N HIS A 87 -0.20 -2.60 9.38
CA HIS A 87 -0.75 -3.88 8.93
C HIS A 87 -0.23 -4.30 7.56
N GLY A 88 -0.12 -3.38 6.60
CA GLY A 88 0.48 -3.65 5.29
C GLY A 88 1.93 -4.15 5.38
N ASN A 89 2.75 -3.55 6.25
CA ASN A 89 4.13 -3.95 6.50
C ASN A 89 4.22 -5.31 7.20
N MET A 90 3.37 -5.57 8.21
CA MET A 90 3.29 -6.87 8.88
C MET A 90 2.85 -7.95 7.89
N GLY A 91 1.88 -7.67 7.01
CA GLY A 91 1.47 -8.59 5.94
C GLY A 91 2.64 -8.97 5.04
N ARG A 92 3.44 -8.00 4.60
CA ARG A 92 4.64 -8.27 3.78
C ARG A 92 5.68 -9.10 4.54
N ALA A 93 5.93 -8.79 5.81
CA ALA A 93 6.86 -9.57 6.63
C ALA A 93 6.39 -11.02 6.82
N GLN A 94 5.09 -11.25 7.06
CA GLN A 94 4.51 -12.60 7.13
C GLN A 94 4.61 -13.37 5.82
N LEU A 95 4.42 -12.70 4.66
CA LEU A 95 4.67 -13.33 3.35
C LEU A 95 6.13 -13.77 3.19
N ALA A 96 7.06 -12.90 3.55
CA ALA A 96 8.50 -13.21 3.49
C ALA A 96 8.88 -14.39 4.40
N LEU A 97 8.13 -14.60 5.49
CA LEU A 97 8.26 -15.73 6.41
C LEU A 97 7.51 -17.01 5.95
N GLY A 98 6.91 -17.01 4.76
CA GLY A 98 6.15 -18.14 4.25
C GLY A 98 4.83 -18.40 4.98
N ARG A 99 4.19 -17.37 5.52
CA ARG A 99 2.96 -17.43 6.31
C ARG A 99 1.79 -16.72 5.63
N PRO A 100 1.29 -17.21 4.47
CA PRO A 100 0.32 -16.47 3.65
C PRO A 100 -1.01 -16.21 4.37
N GLY A 101 -1.51 -17.13 5.19
CA GLY A 101 -2.76 -16.92 5.94
C GLY A 101 -2.67 -15.76 6.94
N GLN A 102 -1.54 -15.62 7.66
CA GLN A 102 -1.31 -14.49 8.56
C GLN A 102 -1.10 -13.18 7.78
N ALA A 103 -0.39 -13.26 6.66
CA ALA A 103 -0.20 -12.12 5.77
C ALA A 103 -1.54 -11.60 5.25
N ARG A 104 -2.45 -12.49 4.79
CA ARG A 104 -3.79 -12.15 4.30
C ARG A 104 -4.60 -11.42 5.37
N ALA A 105 -4.62 -11.93 6.60
CA ALA A 105 -5.31 -11.28 7.72
C ALA A 105 -4.82 -9.83 7.94
N HIS A 106 -3.50 -9.61 7.91
CA HIS A 106 -2.94 -8.27 8.01
C HIS A 106 -3.30 -7.36 6.83
N PHE A 107 -3.31 -7.86 5.60
CA PHE A 107 -3.73 -7.06 4.44
C PHE A 107 -5.20 -6.67 4.49
N HIS A 108 -6.09 -7.54 5.01
CA HIS A 108 -7.49 -7.16 5.25
C HIS A 108 -7.59 -6.07 6.31
N SER A 109 -6.90 -6.23 7.45
CA SER A 109 -6.87 -5.17 8.48
C SER A 109 -6.33 -3.84 7.93
N ALA A 110 -5.32 -3.88 7.03
CA ALA A 110 -4.82 -2.69 6.36
C ALA A 110 -5.88 -2.06 5.44
N ALA A 111 -6.63 -2.86 4.69
CA ALA A 111 -7.69 -2.39 3.81
C ALA A 111 -8.81 -1.67 4.58
N GLU A 112 -9.23 -2.22 5.72
CA GLU A 112 -10.25 -1.64 6.61
C GLU A 112 -9.84 -0.27 7.20
N ARG A 113 -8.53 0.01 7.26
CA ARG A 113 -7.97 1.25 7.83
C ARG A 113 -7.49 2.26 6.79
N LEU A 114 -7.69 2.01 5.50
CA LEU A 114 -7.23 2.92 4.45
C LEU A 114 -7.90 4.29 4.51
N ASP A 115 -9.14 4.37 4.98
CA ASP A 115 -9.86 5.64 5.09
C ASP A 115 -9.34 6.52 6.23
N ASP A 116 -8.61 5.95 7.19
CA ASP A 116 -7.90 6.71 8.23
C ASP A 116 -6.65 7.44 7.68
N VAL A 117 -6.19 7.09 6.48
CA VAL A 117 -5.06 7.76 5.82
C VAL A 117 -5.59 8.94 5.00
N PRO A 118 -5.08 10.16 5.19
CA PRO A 118 -5.51 11.32 4.40
C PRO A 118 -5.39 11.09 2.89
N PRO A 119 -6.34 11.59 2.07
CA PRO A 119 -6.26 11.47 0.62
C PRO A 119 -4.96 12.05 0.07
N GLY A 120 -4.37 11.37 -0.91
CA GLY A 120 -3.14 11.80 -1.57
C GLY A 120 -2.22 10.65 -1.97
N PRO A 121 -1.05 10.96 -2.55
CA PRO A 121 -0.15 9.98 -3.12
C PRO A 121 0.29 8.88 -2.14
N TYR A 122 0.40 9.21 -0.85
CA TYR A 122 0.76 8.23 0.18
C TYR A 122 -0.36 7.19 0.40
N ARG A 123 -1.63 7.63 0.48
CA ARG A 123 -2.77 6.72 0.57
C ARG A 123 -2.86 5.82 -0.65
N ASP A 124 -2.65 6.38 -1.85
CA ASP A 124 -2.68 5.62 -3.10
C ASP A 124 -1.58 4.56 -3.13
N TRP A 125 -0.38 4.91 -2.66
CA TRP A 125 0.72 3.96 -2.54
C TRP A 125 0.42 2.84 -1.52
N VAL A 126 -0.11 3.17 -0.33
CA VAL A 126 -0.51 2.17 0.69
C VAL A 126 -1.57 1.25 0.10
N ARG A 127 -2.59 1.80 -0.57
CA ARG A 127 -3.64 1.03 -1.25
C ARG A 127 -3.06 0.05 -2.26
N LEU A 128 -2.14 0.49 -3.11
CA LEU A 128 -1.46 -0.37 -4.09
C LEU A 128 -0.67 -1.50 -3.41
N CYS A 129 0.02 -1.21 -2.32
CA CYS A 129 0.76 -2.22 -1.55
C CYS A 129 -0.17 -3.26 -0.93
N VAL A 130 -1.30 -2.84 -0.36
CA VAL A 130 -2.32 -3.73 0.22
C VAL A 130 -2.96 -4.60 -0.87
N ALA A 131 -3.40 -4.00 -1.97
CA ALA A 131 -3.99 -4.72 -3.11
C ALA A 131 -3.04 -5.78 -3.68
N ARG A 132 -1.75 -5.45 -3.81
CA ARG A 132 -0.72 -6.40 -4.22
C ARG A 132 -0.57 -7.54 -3.23
N GLY A 133 -0.60 -7.24 -1.93
CA GLY A 133 -0.51 -8.24 -0.87
C GLY A 133 -1.71 -9.19 -0.85
N LEU A 134 -2.93 -8.68 -1.02
CA LEU A 134 -4.14 -9.49 -1.12
C LEU A 134 -4.06 -10.45 -2.32
N ARG A 135 -3.67 -9.96 -3.50
CA ARG A 135 -3.47 -10.82 -4.68
C ARG A 135 -2.39 -11.89 -4.48
N ALA A 136 -1.31 -11.56 -3.78
CA ALA A 136 -0.22 -12.50 -3.49
C ALA A 136 -0.60 -13.58 -2.48
N THR A 137 -1.69 -13.38 -1.73
CA THR A 137 -2.22 -14.32 -0.74
C THR A 137 -3.52 -14.99 -1.20
N ASP A 138 -3.94 -14.75 -2.43
CA ASP A 138 -5.12 -15.39 -2.99
C ASP A 138 -4.73 -16.76 -3.56
N ASP A 139 -5.36 -17.83 -3.04
CA ASP A 139 -5.15 -19.20 -3.50
C ASP A 139 -5.98 -19.52 -4.75
N ALA A 140 -6.84 -18.60 -5.21
CA ALA A 140 -7.63 -18.82 -6.40
C ALA A 140 -6.74 -18.84 -7.65
N PRO A 141 -6.91 -19.85 -8.54
CA PRO A 141 -6.23 -19.84 -9.83
C PRO A 141 -6.57 -18.55 -10.57
N ALA A 142 -5.57 -17.93 -11.18
CA ALA A 142 -5.79 -16.74 -12.00
C ALA A 142 -6.82 -17.09 -13.10
N ALA A 143 -8.06 -16.67 -12.91
CA ALA A 143 -9.09 -16.81 -13.93
C ALA A 143 -8.68 -16.00 -15.17
N ASP A 144 -9.24 -16.37 -16.33
CA ASP A 144 -9.13 -15.54 -17.52
C ASP A 144 -9.65 -14.14 -17.19
N ASP A 145 -8.73 -13.17 -17.22
CA ASP A 145 -9.05 -11.77 -16.90
C ASP A 145 -8.88 -10.92 -18.17
N PRO A 146 -9.99 -10.63 -18.87
CA PRO A 146 -9.94 -9.86 -20.12
C PRO A 146 -9.39 -8.45 -19.92
N VAL A 147 -9.47 -7.88 -18.70
CA VAL A 147 -8.87 -6.58 -18.42
C VAL A 147 -7.35 -6.68 -18.36
N ARG A 148 -6.82 -7.74 -17.76
CA ARG A 148 -5.37 -7.99 -17.75
C ARG A 148 -4.82 -8.12 -19.16
N ASP A 149 -5.52 -8.85 -20.03
CA ASP A 149 -5.11 -9.04 -21.42
C ASP A 149 -5.19 -7.74 -22.23
N LEU A 150 -6.21 -6.92 -21.99
CA LEU A 150 -6.32 -5.58 -22.55
C LEU A 150 -5.15 -4.71 -22.08
N LEU A 151 -4.86 -4.67 -20.79
CA LEU A 151 -3.74 -3.90 -20.22
C LEU A 151 -2.40 -4.34 -20.80
N ALA A 152 -2.18 -5.66 -20.98
CA ALA A 152 -0.95 -6.17 -21.62
C ALA A 152 -0.78 -5.63 -23.04
N ARG A 153 -1.85 -5.57 -23.85
CA ARG A 153 -1.82 -4.98 -25.21
C ARG A 153 -1.55 -3.48 -25.17
N LEU A 154 -2.18 -2.74 -24.25
CA LEU A 154 -1.95 -1.31 -24.07
C LEU A 154 -0.49 -1.02 -23.65
N CYS A 155 0.08 -1.84 -22.78
CA CYS A 155 1.49 -1.77 -22.39
C CYS A 155 2.42 -2.03 -23.59
N ALA A 156 2.12 -3.06 -24.40
CA ALA A 156 2.95 -3.43 -25.56
C ALA A 156 3.10 -2.31 -26.61
N ARG A 157 2.08 -1.46 -26.74
CA ARG A 157 2.12 -0.29 -27.64
C ARG A 157 2.34 1.03 -26.94
N ALA A 158 2.62 1.02 -25.63
CA ALA A 158 2.88 2.21 -24.81
C ALA A 158 1.74 3.26 -24.86
N ASP A 159 0.48 2.81 -24.83
CA ASP A 159 -0.68 3.72 -24.72
C ASP A 159 -0.82 4.26 -23.29
N LEU A 160 0.04 5.22 -22.97
CA LEU A 160 0.14 5.78 -21.61
C LEU A 160 -1.17 6.44 -21.17
N GLU A 161 -1.95 6.98 -22.10
CA GLU A 161 -3.22 7.65 -21.79
C GLU A 161 -4.28 6.65 -21.34
N ALA A 162 -4.49 5.56 -22.08
CA ALA A 162 -5.39 4.48 -21.68
C ALA A 162 -4.91 3.81 -20.37
N LEU A 163 -3.60 3.59 -20.24
CA LEU A 163 -3.00 3.01 -19.02
C LEU A 163 -3.20 3.92 -17.80
N SER A 164 -3.06 5.24 -17.94
CA SER A 164 -3.27 6.18 -16.83
C SER A 164 -4.71 6.15 -16.30
N LEU A 165 -5.67 5.84 -17.15
CA LEU A 165 -7.08 5.70 -16.77
C LEU A 165 -7.38 4.35 -16.10
N LEU A 166 -6.85 3.24 -16.64
CA LEU A 166 -7.23 1.89 -16.19
C LEU A 166 -6.36 1.37 -15.04
N LEU A 167 -5.04 1.60 -15.07
CA LEU A 167 -4.11 1.01 -14.10
C LEU A 167 -4.42 1.35 -12.64
N PRO A 168 -4.75 2.60 -12.27
CA PRO A 168 -5.05 2.92 -10.88
C PRO A 168 -6.25 2.12 -10.34
N ALA A 169 -7.32 1.96 -11.14
CA ALA A 169 -8.49 1.21 -10.76
C ALA A 169 -8.20 -0.29 -10.67
N TYR A 170 -7.49 -0.86 -11.67
CA TYR A 170 -7.17 -2.28 -11.73
C TYR A 170 -6.15 -2.69 -10.67
N MET A 171 -5.02 -1.98 -10.58
CA MET A 171 -3.93 -2.34 -9.67
C MET A 171 -4.24 -2.05 -8.20
N GLY A 172 -5.07 -1.02 -7.94
CA GLY A 172 -5.49 -0.61 -6.60
C GLY A 172 -6.77 -1.29 -6.12
N SER A 173 -7.35 -2.23 -6.88
CA SER A 173 -8.55 -2.97 -6.46
C SER A 173 -8.26 -3.85 -5.23
N LEU A 174 -9.11 -3.71 -4.22
CA LEU A 174 -9.12 -4.51 -3.00
C LEU A 174 -10.22 -5.59 -3.04
N GLY A 175 -10.94 -5.68 -4.16
CA GLY A 175 -12.05 -6.62 -4.37
C GLY A 175 -13.36 -6.17 -3.75
N THR A 176 -13.54 -4.86 -3.49
CA THR A 176 -14.81 -4.32 -3.00
C THR A 176 -15.76 -3.97 -4.16
N PRO A 177 -17.09 -3.91 -3.90
CA PRO A 177 -18.05 -3.46 -4.93
C PRO A 177 -17.71 -2.08 -5.49
N GLU A 178 -17.21 -1.17 -4.67
CA GLU A 178 -16.79 0.18 -5.08
C GLU A 178 -15.58 0.15 -6.02
N ASP A 179 -14.68 -0.82 -5.83
CA ASP A 179 -13.54 -1.01 -6.74
C ASP A 179 -13.97 -1.57 -8.09
N GLU A 180 -14.92 -2.50 -8.10
CA GLU A 180 -15.52 -3.03 -9.33
C GLU A 180 -16.25 -1.91 -10.11
N GLU A 181 -17.02 -1.07 -9.43
CA GLU A 181 -17.67 0.08 -10.04
C GLU A 181 -16.64 1.08 -10.60
N ARG A 182 -15.57 1.37 -9.86
CA ARG A 182 -14.48 2.25 -10.30
C ARG A 182 -13.82 1.73 -11.57
N LEU A 183 -13.49 0.42 -11.61
CA LEU A 183 -12.89 -0.20 -12.78
C LEU A 183 -13.86 -0.20 -13.96
N THR A 184 -15.11 -0.56 -13.74
CA THR A 184 -16.15 -0.55 -14.78
C THR A 184 -16.35 0.84 -15.35
N THR A 185 -16.34 1.87 -14.51
CA THR A 185 -16.44 3.27 -14.93
C THR A 185 -15.24 3.66 -15.82
N ALA A 186 -14.01 3.34 -15.41
CA ALA A 186 -12.83 3.60 -16.18
C ALA A 186 -12.86 2.90 -17.57
N LEU A 187 -13.31 1.64 -17.61
CA LEU A 187 -13.49 0.91 -18.88
C LEU A 187 -14.53 1.60 -19.79
N ARG A 188 -15.68 2.03 -19.23
CA ARG A 188 -16.72 2.75 -19.99
C ARG A 188 -16.24 4.09 -20.53
N MET A 189 -15.45 4.85 -19.75
CA MET A 189 -14.86 6.12 -20.19
C MET A 189 -13.94 5.88 -21.38
N LEU A 190 -13.02 4.92 -21.29
CA LEU A 190 -12.12 4.58 -22.38
C LEU A 190 -12.91 4.06 -23.62
N HIS A 191 -13.98 3.29 -23.42
CA HIS A 191 -14.83 2.81 -24.50
C HIS A 191 -15.53 3.94 -25.25
N ALA A 192 -15.97 4.97 -24.54
CA ALA A 192 -16.66 6.13 -25.13
C ALA A 192 -15.77 6.96 -26.06
N GLU A 193 -14.46 6.95 -25.84
CA GLU A 193 -13.48 7.66 -26.69
C GLU A 193 -13.36 7.08 -28.09
N LYS A 194 -13.66 5.78 -28.30
CA LYS A 194 -13.60 5.06 -29.57
C LYS A 194 -12.27 5.19 -30.34
N ARG A 195 -11.18 5.39 -29.63
CA ARG A 195 -9.84 5.63 -30.20
C ARG A 195 -8.96 4.38 -30.26
N LEU A 196 -9.39 3.28 -29.64
CA LEU A 196 -8.63 2.04 -29.66
C LEU A 196 -8.77 1.30 -31.00
N PRO A 197 -7.76 0.51 -31.41
CA PRO A 197 -7.89 -0.42 -32.51
C PRO A 197 -9.07 -1.39 -32.33
N ALA A 198 -9.68 -1.85 -33.42
CA ALA A 198 -10.89 -2.68 -33.37
C ALA A 198 -10.78 -3.91 -32.46
N PRO A 199 -9.65 -4.68 -32.41
CA PRO A 199 -9.55 -5.83 -31.49
C PRO A 199 -9.57 -5.44 -30.03
N GLU A 200 -8.96 -4.30 -29.66
CA GLU A 200 -8.95 -3.79 -28.29
C GLU A 200 -10.30 -3.18 -27.91
N GLN A 201 -10.94 -2.49 -28.85
CA GLN A 201 -12.29 -1.97 -28.66
C GLN A 201 -13.29 -3.09 -28.40
N SER A 202 -13.16 -4.25 -29.09
CA SER A 202 -13.97 -5.43 -28.84
C SER A 202 -13.69 -6.06 -27.48
N ALA A 203 -12.42 -6.22 -27.11
CA ALA A 203 -12.04 -6.73 -25.78
C ALA A 203 -12.53 -5.84 -24.65
N LEU A 204 -12.51 -4.50 -24.85
CA LEU A 204 -13.03 -3.52 -23.90
C LEU A 204 -14.54 -3.67 -23.72
N SER A 205 -15.29 -3.85 -24.83
CA SER A 205 -16.75 -4.11 -24.80
C SER A 205 -17.09 -5.41 -24.05
N GLU A 206 -16.32 -6.47 -24.29
CA GLU A 206 -16.47 -7.75 -23.59
C GLU A 206 -16.21 -7.61 -22.09
N ALA A 207 -15.11 -6.96 -21.71
CA ALA A 207 -14.78 -6.70 -20.32
C ALA A 207 -15.85 -5.91 -19.56
N ILE A 208 -16.51 -4.95 -20.22
CA ILE A 208 -17.63 -4.20 -19.66
C ILE A 208 -18.87 -5.09 -19.50
N THR A 209 -19.18 -5.91 -20.50
CA THR A 209 -20.37 -6.78 -20.48
C THR A 209 -20.28 -7.83 -19.37
N LEU A 210 -19.12 -8.44 -19.20
CA LEU A 210 -18.88 -9.45 -18.14
C LEU A 210 -19.04 -8.87 -16.73
N ARG A 211 -18.82 -7.57 -16.55
CA ARG A 211 -19.00 -6.88 -15.26
C ARG A 211 -20.39 -6.32 -15.02
N ALA A 212 -21.23 -6.31 -16.05
CA ALA A 212 -22.62 -5.87 -15.95
C ALA A 212 -23.61 -7.03 -15.69
N ALA A 213 -23.13 -8.27 -15.75
CA ALA A 213 -23.90 -9.50 -15.52
C ALA A 213 -23.84 -9.91 -14.06
#